data_c528aff4f726eb524b92f5f71cd78aff
#
_entry.id   c528aff4f726eb524b92f5f71cd78aff
#
_cell.length_a   1.000
_cell.length_b   1.000
_cell.length_c   1.000
_cell.angle_alpha   90.00
_cell.angle_beta   90.00
_cell.angle_gamma   90.00
#
_symmetry.space_group_name_H-M   'P 1'
#
loop_
_entity.id
_entity.type
_entity.pdbx_description
1 polymer ?
#
loop_
_entity_poly.entity_id
_entity_poly.type
_entity_poly.pdbx_seq_one_letter_code
_entity_poly.pdbx_strand_id
1 'polypeptide(L)'
;MNDRRLLVDARPTTSANYLLVILFFVYLSNHIDRSILNILLQPIKDEFGASDLMMGLLAGPAFAIFYATAGIPISRLADRASRVNLISISAAIWSAMTALSGTATSFIMLALCRVGVGVGEAGCSPPSHSLISDYYPVEKRGRALGVYAMATQAGSAFGWLLGGWVALFLGWRWAFVAVGAPGVLLALLVKTTIQEPPRGGTEKGEADVEPLPFREAMAHLLRQRSYVWLQAGGCLHAVAAYGLGVWVAPFLIRIHGLELHVIGTWLGAIAILVGMPGTLLAGLICDRLVPRDARWYLWIPALSAIVSTPFKVAFLFLGEPTLALLCYAGHVLLGMAYSAPTFAMTQAVVRVRARSLAVAVHLLMVNLIGLGLGPVIISGLNDWLHPTYGDAAIRYTMLVAVLTNTAAVVFYFIAARTVRRDIEQRDL
;
A
#
# COMPACT_ATOMS: atom_id res chain seq x y z
N MET A 1 -21.52 -23.48 -39.12
CA MET A 1 -22.22 -22.51 -38.22
C MET A 1 -22.65 -23.26 -36.94
N ASN A 2 -21.73 -23.83 -36.15
CA ASN A 2 -22.09 -24.53 -34.88
C ASN A 2 -20.95 -24.72 -33.90
N ASP A 3 -19.82 -24.02 -34.06
CA ASP A 3 -18.62 -24.25 -33.18
C ASP A 3 -18.41 -23.18 -32.06
N ARG A 4 -19.26 -22.15 -32.05
CA ARG A 4 -19.14 -21.10 -31.01
C ARG A 4 -19.95 -21.34 -29.72
N ARG A 5 -20.83 -22.36 -29.70
CA ARG A 5 -21.66 -22.67 -28.52
C ARG A 5 -21.02 -23.67 -27.55
N LEU A 6 -19.97 -24.39 -27.93
CA LEU A 6 -19.31 -25.38 -27.06
C LEU A 6 -18.22 -24.81 -26.13
N LEU A 7 -17.87 -23.52 -26.24
CA LEU A 7 -16.86 -22.88 -25.38
C LEU A 7 -17.43 -22.12 -24.19
N VAL A 8 -18.76 -22.10 -24.02
CA VAL A 8 -19.42 -21.25 -23.00
C VAL A 8 -19.64 -21.97 -21.65
N ASP A 9 -19.51 -23.28 -21.56
CA ASP A 9 -19.86 -24.07 -20.37
C ASP A 9 -18.68 -24.69 -19.59
N ALA A 10 -17.44 -24.43 -19.96
CA ALA A 10 -16.30 -24.88 -19.18
C ALA A 10 -16.15 -24.00 -17.94
N ARG A 11 -16.91 -24.32 -16.86
CA ARG A 11 -16.63 -23.74 -15.53
C ARG A 11 -15.17 -24.04 -15.20
N PRO A 12 -14.38 -23.05 -14.71
CA PRO A 12 -13.02 -23.33 -14.34
C PRO A 12 -13.01 -24.42 -13.26
N THR A 13 -12.15 -25.42 -13.41
CA THR A 13 -12.01 -26.50 -12.41
C THR A 13 -11.43 -25.97 -11.11
N THR A 14 -10.75 -24.81 -11.14
CA THR A 14 -10.26 -24.10 -9.94
C THR A 14 -11.45 -23.52 -9.17
N SER A 15 -11.60 -23.87 -7.89
CA SER A 15 -12.64 -23.26 -7.07
C SER A 15 -12.34 -21.79 -6.75
N ALA A 16 -13.37 -20.95 -6.64
CA ALA A 16 -13.23 -19.52 -6.32
C ALA A 16 -12.51 -19.31 -4.98
N ASN A 17 -12.79 -20.15 -3.98
CA ASN A 17 -12.15 -20.04 -2.67
C ASN A 17 -10.66 -20.38 -2.73
N TYR A 18 -10.27 -21.40 -3.53
CA TYR A 18 -8.86 -21.75 -3.72
C TYR A 18 -8.11 -20.61 -4.42
N LEU A 19 -8.67 -20.04 -5.49
CA LEU A 19 -8.12 -18.87 -6.13
C LEU A 19 -7.88 -17.74 -5.11
N LEU A 20 -8.88 -17.41 -4.31
CA LEU A 20 -8.80 -16.33 -3.32
C LEU A 20 -7.70 -16.57 -2.29
N VAL A 21 -7.56 -17.81 -1.80
CA VAL A 21 -6.49 -18.19 -0.85
C VAL A 21 -5.11 -18.01 -1.49
N ILE A 22 -4.92 -18.47 -2.73
CA ILE A 22 -3.64 -18.31 -3.42
C ILE A 22 -3.34 -16.84 -3.67
N LEU A 23 -4.29 -16.06 -4.18
CA LEU A 23 -4.10 -14.62 -4.40
C LEU A 23 -3.88 -13.84 -3.10
N PHE A 24 -4.50 -14.27 -1.99
CA PHE A 24 -4.21 -13.73 -0.66
C PHE A 24 -2.74 -13.94 -0.29
N PHE A 25 -2.20 -15.15 -0.47
CA PHE A 25 -0.79 -15.41 -0.19
C PHE A 25 0.17 -14.68 -1.12
N VAL A 26 -0.19 -14.52 -2.40
CA VAL A 26 0.58 -13.71 -3.35
C VAL A 26 0.66 -12.25 -2.89
N TYR A 27 -0.48 -11.68 -2.47
CA TYR A 27 -0.52 -10.29 -2.01
C TYR A 27 0.09 -10.11 -0.62
N LEU A 28 0.02 -11.14 0.22
CA LEU A 28 0.72 -11.20 1.50
C LEU A 28 2.24 -11.18 1.28
N SER A 29 2.78 -12.02 0.38
CA SER A 29 4.20 -12.03 0.02
C SER A 29 4.67 -10.66 -0.49
N ASN A 30 3.88 -10.01 -1.34
CA ASN A 30 4.15 -8.66 -1.82
C ASN A 30 4.35 -7.64 -0.67
N HIS A 31 3.51 -7.70 0.37
CA HIS A 31 3.60 -6.79 1.51
C HIS A 31 4.69 -7.19 2.52
N ILE A 32 5.03 -8.47 2.61
CA ILE A 32 6.21 -8.91 3.37
C ILE A 32 7.47 -8.27 2.78
N ASP A 33 7.64 -8.30 1.45
CA ASP A 33 8.81 -7.77 0.74
C ASP A 33 9.01 -6.26 0.94
N ARG A 34 7.92 -5.51 1.08
CA ARG A 34 7.98 -4.07 1.40
C ARG A 34 8.37 -3.83 2.85
N SER A 35 7.82 -4.60 3.76
CA SER A 35 7.98 -4.37 5.20
C SER A 35 9.31 -4.89 5.74
N ILE A 36 9.88 -5.94 5.14
CA ILE A 36 11.16 -6.49 5.55
C ILE A 36 12.31 -5.50 5.34
N LEU A 37 12.32 -4.74 4.25
CA LEU A 37 13.32 -3.71 4.05
C LEU A 37 13.26 -2.65 5.15
N ASN A 38 12.05 -2.22 5.53
CA ASN A 38 11.86 -1.13 6.50
C ASN A 38 12.43 -1.48 7.87
N ILE A 39 12.31 -2.73 8.32
CA ILE A 39 12.88 -3.14 9.60
C ILE A 39 14.41 -3.34 9.50
N LEU A 40 14.92 -3.72 8.34
CA LEU A 40 16.33 -3.99 8.11
C LEU A 40 17.14 -2.75 7.71
N LEU A 41 16.52 -1.56 7.60
CA LEU A 41 17.20 -0.35 7.14
C LEU A 41 18.45 0.00 7.96
N GLN A 42 18.39 -0.11 9.30
CA GLN A 42 19.51 0.26 10.14
C GLN A 42 20.71 -0.68 9.96
N PRO A 43 20.58 -2.03 10.09
CA PRO A 43 21.71 -2.93 9.86
C PRO A 43 22.29 -2.83 8.45
N ILE A 44 21.47 -2.60 7.43
CA ILE A 44 21.94 -2.39 6.05
C ILE A 44 22.74 -1.09 5.94
N LYS A 45 22.23 0.00 6.55
CA LYS A 45 22.92 1.29 6.61
C LYS A 45 24.31 1.15 7.24
N ASP A 46 24.36 0.50 8.41
CA ASP A 46 25.59 0.37 9.19
C ASP A 46 26.65 -0.46 8.43
N GLU A 47 26.24 -1.54 7.74
CA GLU A 47 27.17 -2.37 6.99
C GLU A 47 27.73 -1.70 5.74
N PHE A 48 26.90 -0.96 4.99
CA PHE A 48 27.35 -0.29 3.77
C PHE A 48 27.92 1.11 4.04
N GLY A 49 27.90 1.63 5.28
CA GLY A 49 28.28 3.00 5.60
C GLY A 49 27.44 4.04 4.84
N ALA A 50 26.17 3.72 4.57
CA ALA A 50 25.27 4.55 3.79
C ALA A 50 24.74 5.73 4.62
N SER A 51 24.39 6.85 3.97
CA SER A 51 23.67 7.95 4.63
C SER A 51 22.18 7.61 4.81
N ASP A 52 21.49 8.36 5.67
CA ASP A 52 20.03 8.22 5.81
C ASP A 52 19.33 8.56 4.48
N LEU A 53 19.82 9.56 3.73
CA LEU A 53 19.29 9.90 2.41
C LEU A 53 19.38 8.73 1.44
N MET A 54 20.51 8.02 1.41
CA MET A 54 20.66 6.82 0.58
C MET A 54 19.63 5.75 0.96
N MET A 55 19.41 5.53 2.24
CA MET A 55 18.41 4.58 2.72
C MET A 55 16.98 5.02 2.39
N GLY A 56 16.69 6.31 2.46
CA GLY A 56 15.40 6.87 2.03
C GLY A 56 15.15 6.74 0.52
N LEU A 57 16.19 6.94 -0.30
CA LEU A 57 16.13 6.70 -1.75
C LEU A 57 15.89 5.22 -2.08
N LEU A 58 16.50 4.32 -1.32
CA LEU A 58 16.31 2.87 -1.46
C LEU A 58 14.88 2.43 -1.11
N ALA A 59 14.34 2.92 0.01
CA ALA A 59 13.01 2.54 0.49
C ALA A 59 11.87 3.20 -0.29
N GLY A 60 12.09 4.41 -0.84
CA GLY A 60 11.10 5.22 -1.54
C GLY A 60 11.25 5.16 -3.07
N PRO A 61 11.99 6.10 -3.70
CA PRO A 61 12.03 6.26 -5.15
C PRO A 61 12.50 5.05 -5.94
N ALA A 62 13.49 4.31 -5.43
CA ALA A 62 14.01 3.11 -6.10
C ALA A 62 12.95 2.05 -6.35
N PHE A 63 11.90 2.05 -5.55
CA PHE A 63 10.73 1.22 -5.72
C PHE A 63 9.58 1.98 -6.41
N ALA A 64 9.17 3.15 -5.86
CA ALA A 64 7.94 3.83 -6.24
C ALA A 64 7.90 4.27 -7.70
N ILE A 65 9.00 4.80 -8.24
CA ILE A 65 9.07 5.26 -9.63
C ILE A 65 8.87 4.08 -10.58
N PHE A 66 9.56 2.98 -10.35
CA PHE A 66 9.52 1.83 -11.24
C PHE A 66 8.20 1.05 -11.10
N TYR A 67 7.65 0.95 -9.89
CA TYR A 67 6.30 0.43 -9.66
C TYR A 67 5.24 1.23 -10.42
N ALA A 68 5.29 2.56 -10.34
CA ALA A 68 4.32 3.44 -10.99
C ALA A 68 4.46 3.44 -12.51
N THR A 69 5.68 3.54 -13.04
CA THR A 69 5.94 3.58 -14.49
C THR A 69 5.68 2.24 -15.17
N ALA A 70 6.09 1.13 -14.56
CA ALA A 70 5.83 -0.22 -15.07
C ALA A 70 4.34 -0.60 -14.95
N GLY A 71 3.63 -0.08 -13.96
CA GLY A 71 2.21 -0.38 -13.76
C GLY A 71 1.32 -0.03 -14.95
N ILE A 72 1.64 1.06 -15.67
CA ILE A 72 0.86 1.51 -16.84
C ILE A 72 0.93 0.51 -18.01
N PRO A 73 2.12 0.12 -18.53
CA PRO A 73 2.20 -0.86 -19.60
C PRO A 73 1.73 -2.25 -19.17
N ILE A 74 2.00 -2.65 -17.91
CA ILE A 74 1.61 -3.96 -17.39
C ILE A 74 0.09 -4.08 -17.26
N SER A 75 -0.62 -3.02 -16.82
CA SER A 75 -2.08 -3.04 -16.79
C SER A 75 -2.70 -3.21 -18.18
N ARG A 76 -2.16 -2.53 -19.21
CA ARG A 76 -2.58 -2.73 -20.60
C ARG A 76 -2.29 -4.15 -21.11
N LEU A 77 -1.18 -4.73 -20.67
CA LEU A 77 -0.86 -6.13 -20.99
C LEU A 77 -1.86 -7.08 -20.32
N ALA A 78 -2.28 -6.79 -19.08
CA ALA A 78 -3.27 -7.56 -18.34
C ALA A 78 -4.64 -7.61 -19.06
N ASP A 79 -4.97 -6.59 -19.86
CA ASP A 79 -6.21 -6.57 -20.65
C ASP A 79 -6.18 -7.56 -21.83
N ARG A 80 -5.01 -7.98 -22.29
CA ARG A 80 -4.83 -8.79 -23.51
C ARG A 80 -4.20 -10.15 -23.25
N ALA A 81 -3.31 -10.26 -22.27
CA ALA A 81 -2.60 -11.48 -21.92
C ALA A 81 -3.33 -12.27 -20.82
N SER A 82 -2.88 -13.51 -20.56
CA SER A 82 -3.34 -14.29 -19.42
C SER A 82 -2.94 -13.61 -18.12
N ARG A 83 -3.93 -13.30 -17.28
CA ARG A 83 -3.74 -12.68 -15.96
C ARG A 83 -3.00 -13.60 -15.00
N VAL A 84 -3.27 -14.91 -15.08
CA VAL A 84 -2.57 -15.94 -14.30
C VAL A 84 -1.09 -15.96 -14.64
N ASN A 85 -0.73 -15.95 -15.94
CA ASN A 85 0.67 -15.88 -16.35
C ASN A 85 1.33 -14.59 -15.89
N LEU A 86 0.64 -13.46 -15.99
CA LEU A 86 1.16 -12.16 -15.60
C LEU A 86 1.45 -12.12 -14.10
N ILE A 87 0.52 -12.58 -13.25
CA ILE A 87 0.71 -12.66 -11.80
C ILE A 87 1.88 -13.60 -11.46
N SER A 88 1.94 -14.78 -12.11
CA SER A 88 3.00 -15.76 -11.87
C SER A 88 4.39 -15.19 -12.22
N ILE A 89 4.56 -14.62 -13.41
CA ILE A 89 5.83 -14.03 -13.85
C ILE A 89 6.21 -12.87 -12.95
N SER A 90 5.27 -12.00 -12.63
CA SER A 90 5.47 -10.87 -11.72
C SER A 90 5.92 -11.35 -10.35
N ALA A 91 5.23 -12.34 -9.77
CA ALA A 91 5.60 -12.93 -8.48
C ALA A 91 7.00 -13.55 -8.52
N ALA A 92 7.35 -14.26 -9.59
CA ALA A 92 8.68 -14.83 -9.74
C ALA A 92 9.77 -13.75 -9.80
N ILE A 93 9.53 -12.65 -10.55
CA ILE A 93 10.49 -11.56 -10.69
C ILE A 93 10.73 -10.87 -9.35
N TRP A 94 9.67 -10.38 -8.67
CA TRP A 94 9.91 -9.64 -7.41
C TRP A 94 10.49 -10.54 -6.33
N SER A 95 10.03 -11.79 -6.23
CA SER A 95 10.53 -12.71 -5.21
C SER A 95 11.99 -13.12 -5.46
N ALA A 96 12.38 -13.32 -6.72
CA ALA A 96 13.77 -13.55 -7.08
C ALA A 96 14.63 -12.31 -6.77
N MET A 97 14.17 -11.10 -7.08
CA MET A 97 14.88 -9.87 -6.75
C MET A 97 15.00 -9.66 -5.24
N THR A 98 13.95 -10.01 -4.47
CA THR A 98 14.01 -10.00 -3.01
C THR A 98 15.04 -11.00 -2.48
N ALA A 99 15.04 -12.24 -2.96
CA ALA A 99 16.07 -13.23 -2.56
C ALA A 99 17.48 -12.76 -2.96
N LEU A 100 17.65 -12.21 -4.16
CA LEU A 100 18.92 -11.64 -4.63
C LEU A 100 19.38 -10.45 -3.77
N SER A 101 18.47 -9.68 -3.18
CA SER A 101 18.84 -8.62 -2.23
C SER A 101 19.66 -9.15 -1.06
N GLY A 102 19.42 -10.39 -0.63
CA GLY A 102 20.22 -11.06 0.40
C GLY A 102 21.67 -11.40 -0.03
N THR A 103 21.98 -11.39 -1.32
CA THR A 103 23.35 -11.60 -1.83
C THR A 103 24.08 -10.31 -2.14
N ALA A 104 23.47 -9.14 -1.88
CA ALA A 104 24.04 -7.86 -2.22
C ALA A 104 25.35 -7.61 -1.47
N THR A 105 26.41 -7.31 -2.23
CA THR A 105 27.74 -6.96 -1.73
C THR A 105 28.01 -5.45 -1.79
N SER A 106 27.09 -4.69 -2.38
CA SER A 106 27.14 -3.24 -2.45
C SER A 106 25.76 -2.62 -2.38
N PHE A 107 25.71 -1.35 -1.96
CA PHE A 107 24.47 -0.58 -1.93
C PHE A 107 23.81 -0.48 -3.31
N ILE A 108 24.62 -0.31 -4.38
CA ILE A 108 24.11 -0.22 -5.76
C ILE A 108 23.41 -1.52 -6.17
N MET A 109 24.02 -2.67 -5.87
CA MET A 109 23.40 -3.98 -6.15
C MET A 109 22.06 -4.11 -5.45
N LEU A 110 21.99 -3.74 -4.17
CA LEU A 110 20.74 -3.74 -3.41
C LEU A 110 19.68 -2.81 -4.02
N ALA A 111 20.10 -1.61 -4.46
CA ALA A 111 19.22 -0.66 -5.12
C ALA A 111 18.66 -1.20 -6.45
N LEU A 112 19.49 -1.86 -7.26
CA LEU A 112 19.06 -2.50 -8.51
C LEU A 112 18.07 -3.65 -8.24
N CYS A 113 18.32 -4.46 -7.23
CA CYS A 113 17.35 -5.48 -6.80
C CYS A 113 16.02 -4.83 -6.40
N ARG A 114 16.06 -3.70 -5.69
CA ARG A 114 14.86 -2.98 -5.26
C ARG A 114 14.06 -2.41 -6.44
N VAL A 115 14.73 -1.92 -7.48
CA VAL A 115 14.11 -1.54 -8.76
C VAL A 115 13.40 -2.75 -9.37
N GLY A 116 14.07 -3.91 -9.41
CA GLY A 116 13.50 -5.15 -9.94
C GLY A 116 12.26 -5.62 -9.16
N VAL A 117 12.26 -5.47 -7.83
CA VAL A 117 11.07 -5.71 -6.99
C VAL A 117 9.93 -4.77 -7.41
N GLY A 118 10.20 -3.46 -7.56
CA GLY A 118 9.17 -2.48 -7.97
C GLY A 118 8.52 -2.81 -9.33
N VAL A 119 9.33 -3.18 -10.31
CA VAL A 119 8.83 -3.60 -11.64
C VAL A 119 8.00 -4.89 -11.52
N GLY A 120 8.49 -5.88 -10.78
CA GLY A 120 7.77 -7.15 -10.59
C GLY A 120 6.43 -6.95 -9.91
N GLU A 121 6.37 -6.21 -8.80
CA GLU A 121 5.15 -6.00 -8.04
C GLU A 121 4.05 -5.26 -8.81
N ALA A 122 4.41 -4.44 -9.79
CA ALA A 122 3.45 -3.69 -10.60
C ALA A 122 2.44 -4.58 -11.34
N GLY A 123 2.79 -5.85 -11.60
CA GLY A 123 1.92 -6.81 -12.30
C GLY A 123 1.02 -7.66 -11.38
N CYS A 124 0.93 -7.35 -10.08
CA CYS A 124 0.16 -8.16 -9.13
C CYS A 124 -1.30 -7.71 -8.98
N SER A 125 -1.52 -6.50 -8.50
CA SER A 125 -2.84 -6.06 -8.02
C SER A 125 -3.92 -5.95 -9.10
N PRO A 126 -3.71 -5.28 -10.26
CA PRO A 126 -4.76 -5.13 -11.26
C PRO A 126 -5.28 -6.48 -11.80
N PRO A 127 -4.42 -7.43 -12.24
CA PRO A 127 -4.90 -8.71 -12.71
C PRO A 127 -5.53 -9.57 -11.59
N SER A 128 -5.07 -9.47 -10.34
CA SER A 128 -5.68 -10.18 -9.21
C SER A 128 -7.11 -9.71 -8.95
N HIS A 129 -7.36 -8.39 -8.95
CA HIS A 129 -8.70 -7.84 -8.83
C HIS A 129 -9.61 -8.30 -9.96
N SER A 130 -9.11 -8.31 -11.20
CA SER A 130 -9.85 -8.80 -12.36
C SER A 130 -10.20 -10.29 -12.25
N LEU A 131 -9.26 -11.16 -11.83
CA LEU A 131 -9.53 -12.58 -11.60
C LEU A 131 -10.59 -12.79 -10.52
N ILE A 132 -10.48 -12.09 -9.37
CA ILE A 132 -11.48 -12.18 -8.29
C ILE A 132 -12.87 -11.80 -8.83
N SER A 133 -12.95 -10.75 -9.65
CA SER A 133 -14.21 -10.29 -10.22
C SER A 133 -14.84 -11.30 -11.17
N ASP A 134 -14.05 -12.08 -11.91
CA ASP A 134 -14.55 -13.12 -12.82
C ASP A 134 -14.93 -14.44 -12.12
N TYR A 135 -14.33 -14.73 -10.95
CA TYR A 135 -14.63 -15.92 -10.17
C TYR A 135 -15.79 -15.75 -9.18
N TYR A 136 -16.03 -14.50 -8.73
CA TYR A 136 -17.06 -14.23 -7.74
C TYR A 136 -18.23 -13.43 -8.31
N PRO A 137 -19.49 -13.86 -8.07
CA PRO A 137 -20.66 -13.07 -8.46
C PRO A 137 -20.68 -11.73 -7.71
N VAL A 138 -21.36 -10.73 -8.29
CA VAL A 138 -21.38 -9.33 -7.82
C VAL A 138 -21.68 -9.23 -6.31
N GLU A 139 -22.62 -10.04 -5.82
CA GLU A 139 -23.08 -10.03 -4.40
C GLU A 139 -21.98 -10.49 -3.42
N LYS A 140 -21.04 -11.31 -3.87
CA LYS A 140 -19.94 -11.86 -3.03
C LYS A 140 -18.60 -11.22 -3.30
N ARG A 141 -18.48 -10.43 -4.38
CA ARG A 141 -17.22 -9.81 -4.84
C ARG A 141 -16.61 -8.88 -3.79
N GLY A 142 -17.44 -8.04 -3.15
CA GLY A 142 -16.98 -7.14 -2.09
C GLY A 142 -16.34 -7.87 -0.91
N ARG A 143 -16.93 -9.01 -0.48
CA ARG A 143 -16.36 -9.83 0.59
C ARG A 143 -15.03 -10.48 0.16
N ALA A 144 -14.95 -10.98 -1.06
CA ALA A 144 -13.72 -11.60 -1.58
C ALA A 144 -12.58 -10.57 -1.67
N LEU A 145 -12.85 -9.37 -2.20
CA LEU A 145 -11.88 -8.28 -2.25
C LEU A 145 -11.47 -7.79 -0.85
N GLY A 146 -12.40 -7.81 0.12
CA GLY A 146 -12.08 -7.52 1.52
C GLY A 146 -11.10 -8.51 2.11
N VAL A 147 -11.31 -9.82 1.89
CA VAL A 147 -10.36 -10.87 2.31
C VAL A 147 -9.00 -10.68 1.64
N TYR A 148 -8.97 -10.41 0.33
CA TYR A 148 -7.74 -10.14 -0.39
C TYR A 148 -6.99 -8.93 0.20
N ALA A 149 -7.68 -7.85 0.53
CA ALA A 149 -7.09 -6.65 1.11
C ALA A 149 -6.51 -6.86 2.52
N MET A 150 -7.03 -7.82 3.31
CA MET A 150 -6.46 -8.17 4.62
C MET A 150 -5.01 -8.64 4.52
N ALA A 151 -4.60 -9.18 3.38
CA ALA A 151 -3.22 -9.60 3.11
C ALA A 151 -2.20 -8.47 3.28
N THR A 152 -2.60 -7.21 3.09
CA THR A 152 -1.74 -6.04 3.29
C THR A 152 -1.22 -5.95 4.73
N GLN A 153 -2.13 -5.98 5.70
CA GLN A 153 -1.75 -5.87 7.11
C GLN A 153 -1.08 -7.13 7.63
N ALA A 154 -1.58 -8.30 7.22
CA ALA A 154 -0.95 -9.57 7.55
C ALA A 154 0.48 -9.65 6.97
N GLY A 155 0.67 -9.27 5.71
CA GLY A 155 1.98 -9.26 5.06
C GLY A 155 2.96 -8.30 5.74
N SER A 156 2.50 -7.09 6.08
CA SER A 156 3.33 -6.14 6.83
C SER A 156 3.74 -6.70 8.19
N ALA A 157 2.82 -7.32 8.92
CA ALA A 157 3.10 -7.93 10.21
C ALA A 157 4.13 -9.06 10.11
N PHE A 158 3.93 -9.97 9.16
CA PHE A 158 4.89 -11.06 8.93
C PHE A 158 6.24 -10.55 8.43
N GLY A 159 6.28 -9.48 7.61
CA GLY A 159 7.52 -8.87 7.15
C GLY A 159 8.35 -8.30 8.31
N TRP A 160 7.72 -7.58 9.24
CA TRP A 160 8.39 -7.09 10.43
C TRP A 160 8.83 -8.22 11.36
N LEU A 161 7.94 -9.18 11.62
CA LEU A 161 8.24 -10.31 12.50
C LEU A 161 9.40 -11.15 11.94
N LEU A 162 9.29 -11.63 10.70
CA LEU A 162 10.32 -12.44 10.05
C LEU A 162 11.63 -11.66 9.90
N GLY A 163 11.55 -10.39 9.47
CA GLY A 163 12.74 -9.54 9.33
C GLY A 163 13.50 -9.39 10.63
N GLY A 164 12.80 -9.13 11.74
CA GLY A 164 13.43 -8.99 13.06
C GLY A 164 14.03 -10.29 13.58
N TRP A 165 13.28 -11.40 13.54
CA TRP A 165 13.74 -12.67 14.11
C TRP A 165 14.79 -13.37 13.24
N VAL A 166 14.62 -13.39 11.92
CA VAL A 166 15.64 -14.02 11.04
C VAL A 166 16.94 -13.22 11.08
N ALA A 167 16.85 -11.89 11.12
CA ALA A 167 18.05 -11.07 11.22
C ALA A 167 18.82 -11.28 12.53
N LEU A 168 18.13 -11.56 13.65
CA LEU A 168 18.79 -11.90 14.92
C LEU A 168 19.66 -13.14 14.83
N PHE A 169 19.18 -14.22 14.20
CA PHE A 169 19.87 -15.50 14.18
C PHE A 169 20.82 -15.69 13.00
N LEU A 170 20.47 -15.13 11.84
CA LEU A 170 21.15 -15.41 10.57
C LEU A 170 21.64 -14.15 9.86
N GLY A 171 21.31 -12.96 10.36
CA GLY A 171 21.62 -11.69 9.73
C GLY A 171 20.59 -11.26 8.68
N TRP A 172 20.66 -9.98 8.30
CA TRP A 172 19.67 -9.36 7.41
C TRP A 172 19.62 -9.97 6.00
N ARG A 173 20.73 -10.52 5.52
CA ARG A 173 20.81 -11.19 4.21
C ARG A 173 19.89 -12.39 4.12
N TRP A 174 19.92 -13.23 5.13
CA TRP A 174 19.07 -14.42 5.18
C TRP A 174 17.59 -14.06 5.36
N ALA A 175 17.29 -12.92 5.95
CA ALA A 175 15.90 -12.45 6.03
C ALA A 175 15.31 -12.21 4.63
N PHE A 176 16.05 -11.60 3.70
CA PHE A 176 15.62 -11.46 2.32
C PHE A 176 15.48 -12.80 1.59
N VAL A 177 16.41 -13.73 1.79
CA VAL A 177 16.34 -15.07 1.18
C VAL A 177 15.14 -15.85 1.73
N ALA A 178 14.92 -15.82 3.05
CA ALA A 178 13.81 -16.52 3.71
C ALA A 178 12.42 -16.04 3.23
N VAL A 179 12.31 -14.80 2.79
CA VAL A 179 11.07 -14.22 2.25
C VAL A 179 10.97 -14.41 0.75
N GLY A 180 12.03 -14.16 0.00
CA GLY A 180 12.01 -14.21 -1.46
C GLY A 180 11.90 -15.64 -2.00
N ALA A 181 12.63 -16.62 -1.43
CA ALA A 181 12.62 -17.98 -1.96
C ALA A 181 11.22 -18.66 -1.93
N PRO A 182 10.43 -18.57 -0.84
CA PRO A 182 9.06 -19.09 -0.85
C PRO A 182 8.15 -18.40 -1.86
N GLY A 183 8.37 -17.11 -2.15
CA GLY A 183 7.60 -16.38 -3.15
C GLY A 183 7.79 -16.90 -4.57
N VAL A 184 9.00 -17.40 -4.92
CA VAL A 184 9.24 -18.06 -6.20
C VAL A 184 8.45 -19.37 -6.30
N LEU A 185 8.38 -20.15 -5.21
CA LEU A 185 7.55 -21.37 -5.17
C LEU A 185 6.06 -21.03 -5.30
N LEU A 186 5.63 -19.95 -4.67
CA LEU A 186 4.25 -19.45 -4.79
C LEU A 186 3.92 -19.02 -6.23
N ALA A 187 4.86 -18.40 -6.94
CA ALA A 187 4.69 -18.06 -8.35
C ALA A 187 4.49 -19.31 -9.22
N LEU A 188 5.26 -20.37 -8.97
CA LEU A 188 5.09 -21.66 -9.63
C LEU A 188 3.72 -22.28 -9.29
N LEU A 189 3.29 -22.20 -8.04
CA LEU A 189 1.98 -22.70 -7.61
C LEU A 189 0.85 -21.97 -8.34
N VAL A 190 0.92 -20.63 -8.45
CA VAL A 190 -0.04 -19.84 -9.25
C VAL A 190 -0.11 -20.36 -10.68
N LYS A 191 1.05 -20.56 -11.33
CA LYS A 191 1.14 -20.98 -12.73
C LYS A 191 0.54 -22.36 -12.98
N THR A 192 0.74 -23.29 -12.05
CA THR A 192 0.38 -24.70 -12.23
C THR A 192 -1.04 -25.05 -11.77
N THR A 193 -1.62 -24.28 -10.84
CA THR A 193 -2.88 -24.66 -10.18
C THR A 193 -4.05 -23.75 -10.48
N ILE A 194 -3.80 -22.51 -10.92
CA ILE A 194 -4.89 -21.57 -11.26
C ILE A 194 -5.14 -21.62 -12.75
N GLN A 195 -6.42 -21.74 -13.11
CA GLN A 195 -6.87 -21.65 -14.49
C GLN A 195 -7.35 -20.25 -14.82
N GLU A 196 -7.06 -19.78 -16.04
CA GLU A 196 -7.56 -18.51 -16.55
C GLU A 196 -9.05 -18.63 -16.86
N PRO A 197 -9.95 -17.87 -16.20
CA PRO A 197 -11.37 -17.91 -16.50
C PRO A 197 -11.68 -17.09 -17.75
N PRO A 198 -12.78 -17.39 -18.46
CA PRO A 198 -13.31 -16.47 -19.47
C PRO A 198 -13.56 -15.08 -18.87
N ARG A 199 -13.18 -14.04 -19.60
CA ARG A 199 -13.39 -12.65 -19.17
C ARG A 199 -14.88 -12.31 -19.16
N GLY A 200 -15.32 -11.58 -18.12
CA GLY A 200 -16.73 -11.17 -17.97
C GLY A 200 -17.68 -12.32 -17.64
N GLY A 201 -17.17 -13.49 -17.23
CA GLY A 201 -17.97 -14.71 -17.03
C GLY A 201 -19.07 -14.60 -15.97
N THR A 202 -18.98 -13.63 -15.06
CA THR A 202 -19.98 -13.37 -14.00
C THR A 202 -20.85 -12.14 -14.27
N GLU A 203 -20.57 -11.38 -15.31
CA GLU A 203 -21.32 -10.16 -15.69
C GLU A 203 -22.42 -10.50 -16.70
N LYS A 204 -23.57 -10.97 -16.20
CA LYS A 204 -24.78 -11.10 -17.02
C LYS A 204 -25.50 -9.75 -17.01
N GLY A 205 -25.33 -8.95 -18.08
CA GLY A 205 -26.25 -7.88 -18.42
C GLY A 205 -25.95 -6.47 -17.92
N GLU A 206 -24.78 -6.16 -17.37
CA GLU A 206 -24.36 -4.76 -17.29
C GLU A 206 -23.84 -4.33 -18.66
N ALA A 207 -24.58 -3.43 -19.28
CA ALA A 207 -24.22 -2.83 -20.56
C ALA A 207 -22.77 -2.33 -20.48
N ASP A 208 -21.97 -2.65 -21.53
CA ASP A 208 -20.66 -2.07 -21.81
C ASP A 208 -20.77 -0.53 -21.74
N VAL A 209 -20.53 0.00 -20.54
CA VAL A 209 -20.45 1.44 -20.37
C VAL A 209 -19.07 1.84 -20.88
N GLU A 210 -19.00 2.19 -22.15
CA GLU A 210 -17.77 2.56 -22.82
C GLU A 210 -17.02 3.65 -21.99
N PRO A 211 -15.74 3.43 -21.64
CA PRO A 211 -14.98 4.41 -20.85
C PRO A 211 -14.90 5.75 -21.60
N LEU A 212 -14.91 6.85 -20.84
CA LEU A 212 -14.66 8.16 -21.42
C LEU A 212 -13.25 8.23 -22.02
N PRO A 213 -13.06 8.94 -23.15
CA PRO A 213 -11.72 9.24 -23.65
C PRO A 213 -10.85 9.86 -22.55
N PHE A 214 -9.58 9.44 -22.47
CA PHE A 214 -8.68 9.82 -21.37
C PHE A 214 -8.65 11.34 -21.09
N ARG A 215 -8.59 12.17 -22.15
CA ARG A 215 -8.55 13.65 -22.00
C ARG A 215 -9.85 14.20 -21.40
N GLU A 216 -10.97 13.66 -21.81
CA GLU A 216 -12.28 14.07 -21.31
C GLU A 216 -12.48 13.65 -19.86
N ALA A 217 -12.15 12.39 -19.54
CA ALA A 217 -12.20 11.87 -18.18
C ALA A 217 -11.27 12.67 -17.25
N MET A 218 -10.04 12.97 -17.66
CA MET A 218 -9.11 13.78 -16.89
C MET A 218 -9.61 15.22 -16.69
N ALA A 219 -10.16 15.83 -17.73
CA ALA A 219 -10.77 17.16 -17.61
C ALA A 219 -11.97 17.15 -16.65
N HIS A 220 -12.78 16.08 -16.66
CA HIS A 220 -13.86 15.91 -15.70
C HIS A 220 -13.33 15.80 -14.26
N LEU A 221 -12.29 14.99 -14.00
CA LEU A 221 -11.67 14.85 -12.67
C LEU A 221 -11.16 16.20 -12.14
N LEU A 222 -10.47 16.97 -12.99
CA LEU A 222 -9.90 18.26 -12.58
C LEU A 222 -10.95 19.35 -12.36
N ARG A 223 -12.15 19.22 -12.91
CA ARG A 223 -13.29 20.13 -12.65
C ARG A 223 -13.94 19.86 -11.29
N GLN A 224 -13.84 18.63 -10.76
CA GLN A 224 -14.38 18.28 -9.45
C GLN A 224 -13.47 18.83 -8.34
N ARG A 225 -13.83 19.96 -7.76
CA ARG A 225 -13.00 20.65 -6.75
C ARG A 225 -12.72 19.77 -5.54
N SER A 226 -13.71 19.03 -5.05
CA SER A 226 -13.54 18.12 -3.92
C SER A 226 -12.55 17.00 -4.23
N TYR A 227 -12.52 16.50 -5.49
CA TYR A 227 -11.54 15.50 -5.92
C TYR A 227 -10.11 16.07 -5.88
N VAL A 228 -9.91 17.28 -6.43
CA VAL A 228 -8.57 17.92 -6.47
C VAL A 228 -8.03 18.15 -5.05
N TRP A 229 -8.86 18.67 -4.16
CA TRP A 229 -8.46 18.92 -2.77
C TRP A 229 -8.27 17.62 -1.99
N LEU A 230 -9.06 16.56 -2.28
CA LEU A 230 -8.82 15.21 -1.76
C LEU A 230 -7.43 14.69 -2.16
N GLN A 231 -7.02 14.88 -3.45
CA GLN A 231 -5.69 14.46 -3.89
C GLN A 231 -4.58 15.20 -3.12
N ALA A 232 -4.70 16.50 -2.93
CA ALA A 232 -3.72 17.29 -2.17
C ALA A 232 -3.62 16.79 -0.72
N GLY A 233 -4.75 16.62 -0.02
CA GLY A 233 -4.78 16.08 1.35
C GLY A 233 -4.27 14.64 1.41
N GLY A 234 -4.67 13.80 0.45
CA GLY A 234 -4.24 12.40 0.34
C GLY A 234 -2.74 12.24 0.13
N CYS A 235 -2.13 13.07 -0.72
CA CYS A 235 -0.69 13.06 -0.94
C CYS A 235 0.08 13.46 0.33
N LEU A 236 -0.34 14.51 1.04
CA LEU A 236 0.30 14.92 2.30
C LEU A 236 0.15 13.85 3.39
N HIS A 237 -1.03 13.25 3.50
CA HIS A 237 -1.25 12.13 4.39
C HIS A 237 -0.33 10.94 4.06
N ALA A 238 -0.20 10.61 2.78
CA ALA A 238 0.63 9.50 2.32
C ALA A 238 2.13 9.76 2.55
N VAL A 239 2.61 11.00 2.31
CA VAL A 239 4.00 11.40 2.65
C VAL A 239 4.28 11.14 4.12
N ALA A 240 3.36 11.54 5.01
CA ALA A 240 3.50 11.29 6.43
C ALA A 240 3.46 9.80 6.78
N ALA A 241 2.49 9.06 6.24
CA ALA A 241 2.30 7.64 6.55
C ALA A 241 3.48 6.78 6.09
N TYR A 242 3.94 6.94 4.85
CA TYR A 242 5.09 6.19 4.33
C TYR A 242 6.40 6.66 4.96
N GLY A 243 6.56 7.97 5.19
CA GLY A 243 7.72 8.49 5.88
C GLY A 243 7.87 7.92 7.30
N LEU A 244 6.83 8.01 8.12
CA LEU A 244 6.83 7.42 9.48
C LEU A 244 7.00 5.89 9.42
N GLY A 245 6.30 5.20 8.50
CA GLY A 245 6.34 3.75 8.39
C GLY A 245 7.72 3.19 8.04
N VAL A 246 8.50 3.89 7.23
CA VAL A 246 9.87 3.49 6.88
C VAL A 246 10.84 3.74 8.03
N TRP A 247 10.69 4.86 8.74
CA TRP A 247 11.63 5.29 9.76
C TRP A 247 11.28 4.86 11.19
N VAL A 248 10.15 4.17 11.42
CA VAL A 248 9.74 3.71 12.75
C VAL A 248 10.75 2.75 13.38
N ALA A 249 11.27 1.77 12.62
CA ALA A 249 12.24 0.81 13.16
C ALA A 249 13.59 1.47 13.45
N PRO A 250 14.22 2.26 12.55
CA PRO A 250 15.41 3.03 12.88
C PRO A 250 15.21 3.98 14.09
N PHE A 251 14.05 4.60 14.22
CA PHE A 251 13.71 5.43 15.39
C PHE A 251 13.77 4.63 16.69
N LEU A 252 13.14 3.46 16.74
CA LEU A 252 13.11 2.61 17.93
C LEU A 252 14.51 2.08 18.29
N ILE A 253 15.35 1.79 17.29
CA ILE A 253 16.75 1.40 17.51
C ILE A 253 17.55 2.56 18.07
N ARG A 254 17.55 3.71 17.39
CA ARG A 254 18.43 4.85 17.73
C ARG A 254 18.04 5.55 19.04
N ILE A 255 16.74 5.65 19.31
CA ILE A 255 16.23 6.44 20.44
C ILE A 255 15.98 5.58 21.68
N HIS A 256 15.48 4.37 21.47
CA HIS A 256 15.10 3.48 22.59
C HIS A 256 16.05 2.30 22.77
N GLY A 257 17.04 2.11 21.88
CA GLY A 257 17.99 1.00 21.96
C GLY A 257 17.36 -0.39 21.82
N LEU A 258 16.17 -0.46 21.20
CA LEU A 258 15.46 -1.74 21.08
C LEU A 258 16.10 -2.63 20.01
N GLU A 259 16.18 -3.92 20.30
CA GLU A 259 16.66 -4.91 19.35
C GLU A 259 15.63 -5.20 18.24
N LEU A 260 16.11 -5.58 17.05
CA LEU A 260 15.29 -5.78 15.86
C LEU A 260 14.13 -6.76 16.09
N HIS A 261 14.37 -7.87 16.79
CA HIS A 261 13.35 -8.89 17.03
C HIS A 261 12.23 -8.39 17.95
N VAL A 262 12.57 -7.54 18.94
CA VAL A 262 11.60 -6.89 19.82
C VAL A 262 10.74 -5.92 19.01
N ILE A 263 11.38 -5.09 18.18
CA ILE A 263 10.69 -4.14 17.28
C ILE A 263 9.76 -4.89 16.32
N GLY A 264 10.29 -5.93 15.66
CA GLY A 264 9.50 -6.74 14.73
C GLY A 264 8.28 -7.39 15.38
N THR A 265 8.43 -7.86 16.62
CA THR A 265 7.34 -8.47 17.39
C THR A 265 6.26 -7.43 17.74
N TRP A 266 6.65 -6.25 18.24
CA TRP A 266 5.71 -5.19 18.56
C TRP A 266 4.99 -4.65 17.33
N LEU A 267 5.73 -4.32 16.26
CA LEU A 267 5.13 -3.78 15.03
C LEU A 267 4.23 -4.82 14.37
N GLY A 268 4.63 -6.11 14.35
CA GLY A 268 3.82 -7.20 13.86
C GLY A 268 2.52 -7.39 14.66
N ALA A 269 2.62 -7.39 15.98
CA ALA A 269 1.46 -7.47 16.89
C ALA A 269 0.52 -6.28 16.70
N ILE A 270 1.04 -5.05 16.63
CA ILE A 270 0.25 -3.85 16.39
C ILE A 270 -0.46 -3.92 15.03
N ALA A 271 0.18 -4.39 13.97
CA ALA A 271 -0.45 -4.51 12.67
C ALA A 271 -1.66 -5.47 12.69
N ILE A 272 -1.52 -6.62 13.34
CA ILE A 272 -2.59 -7.63 13.42
C ILE A 272 -3.66 -7.23 14.44
N LEU A 273 -3.26 -6.91 15.66
CA LEU A 273 -4.21 -6.73 16.78
C LEU A 273 -4.88 -5.34 16.78
N VAL A 274 -4.26 -4.36 16.11
CA VAL A 274 -4.74 -2.97 16.09
C VAL A 274 -5.04 -2.50 14.67
N GLY A 275 -4.14 -2.71 13.73
CA GLY A 275 -4.28 -2.25 12.34
C GLY A 275 -5.43 -2.92 11.60
N MET A 276 -5.54 -4.26 11.68
CA MET A 276 -6.64 -4.98 11.02
C MET A 276 -8.02 -4.61 11.60
N PRO A 277 -8.25 -4.64 12.92
CA PRO A 277 -9.51 -4.15 13.49
C PRO A 277 -9.77 -2.68 13.19
N GLY A 278 -8.74 -1.82 13.21
CA GLY A 278 -8.85 -0.41 12.86
C GLY A 278 -9.39 -0.19 11.44
N THR A 279 -8.92 -0.97 10.48
CA THR A 279 -9.42 -0.92 9.09
C THR A 279 -10.91 -1.31 9.01
N LEU A 280 -11.32 -2.36 9.71
CA LEU A 280 -12.72 -2.80 9.74
C LEU A 280 -13.62 -1.76 10.41
N LEU A 281 -13.19 -1.21 11.55
CA LEU A 281 -13.92 -0.15 12.25
C LEU A 281 -14.09 1.10 11.39
N ALA A 282 -13.05 1.48 10.66
CA ALA A 282 -13.10 2.60 9.72
C ALA A 282 -14.16 2.41 8.64
N GLY A 283 -14.25 1.21 8.06
CA GLY A 283 -15.31 0.86 7.10
C GLY A 283 -16.70 0.98 7.72
N LEU A 284 -16.92 0.38 8.90
CA LEU A 284 -18.21 0.43 9.60
C LEU A 284 -18.63 1.87 9.98
N ILE A 285 -17.68 2.70 10.39
CA ILE A 285 -17.95 4.13 10.68
C ILE A 285 -18.35 4.86 9.40
N CYS A 286 -17.62 4.60 8.30
CA CYS A 286 -17.93 5.18 6.99
C CYS A 286 -19.34 4.80 6.53
N ASP A 287 -19.70 3.52 6.58
CA ASP A 287 -20.99 2.99 6.17
C ASP A 287 -22.16 3.60 6.97
N ARG A 288 -21.97 3.93 8.25
CA ARG A 288 -22.97 4.54 9.11
C ARG A 288 -23.13 6.04 8.92
N LEU A 289 -22.03 6.75 8.70
CA LEU A 289 -22.02 8.21 8.73
C LEU A 289 -22.22 8.83 7.35
N VAL A 290 -21.64 8.25 6.29
CA VAL A 290 -21.73 8.76 4.93
C VAL A 290 -23.17 8.88 4.40
N PRO A 291 -24.08 7.90 4.65
CA PRO A 291 -25.48 8.05 4.20
C PRO A 291 -26.21 9.24 4.84
N ARG A 292 -25.75 9.73 6.00
CA ARG A 292 -26.32 10.90 6.67
C ARG A 292 -25.83 12.20 6.04
N ASP A 293 -24.54 12.24 5.66
CA ASP A 293 -23.90 13.40 5.05
C ASP A 293 -22.64 12.96 4.28
N ALA A 294 -22.58 13.24 2.99
CA ALA A 294 -21.42 12.94 2.15
C ALA A 294 -20.10 13.60 2.63
N ARG A 295 -20.16 14.65 3.43
CA ARG A 295 -18.97 15.28 4.02
C ARG A 295 -18.19 14.33 4.91
N TRP A 296 -18.82 13.26 5.44
CA TRP A 296 -18.15 12.27 6.25
C TRP A 296 -17.05 11.49 5.50
N TYR A 297 -17.10 11.42 4.16
CA TYR A 297 -15.97 10.91 3.38
C TYR A 297 -14.65 11.65 3.68
N LEU A 298 -14.73 12.91 4.08
CA LEU A 298 -13.60 13.80 4.31
C LEU A 298 -13.38 14.14 5.78
N TRP A 299 -14.47 14.21 6.56
CA TRP A 299 -14.37 14.46 8.00
C TRP A 299 -13.74 13.28 8.75
N ILE A 300 -14.02 12.02 8.33
CA ILE A 300 -13.40 10.85 8.97
C ILE A 300 -11.88 10.92 8.89
N PRO A 301 -11.22 11.02 7.71
CA PRO A 301 -9.77 11.15 7.63
C PRO A 301 -9.24 12.42 8.30
N ALA A 302 -9.96 13.55 8.24
CA ALA A 302 -9.55 14.78 8.93
C ALA A 302 -9.54 14.60 10.45
N LEU A 303 -10.62 14.10 11.04
CA LEU A 303 -10.72 13.86 12.47
C LEU A 303 -9.73 12.79 12.94
N SER A 304 -9.56 11.73 12.18
CA SER A 304 -8.55 10.71 12.42
C SER A 304 -7.13 11.32 12.47
N ALA A 305 -6.79 12.19 11.53
CA ALA A 305 -5.50 12.87 11.52
C ALA A 305 -5.32 13.77 12.76
N ILE A 306 -6.34 14.54 13.15
CA ILE A 306 -6.31 15.41 14.34
C ILE A 306 -6.13 14.57 15.62
N VAL A 307 -6.99 13.58 15.82
CA VAL A 307 -7.02 12.76 17.04
C VAL A 307 -5.76 11.89 17.16
N SER A 308 -5.18 11.43 16.03
CA SER A 308 -3.93 10.66 16.05
C SER A 308 -2.68 11.52 16.28
N THR A 309 -2.72 12.82 16.10
CA THR A 309 -1.57 13.72 16.27
C THR A 309 -0.96 13.66 17.67
N PRO A 310 -1.69 13.79 18.80
CA PRO A 310 -1.11 13.68 20.13
C PRO A 310 -0.44 12.31 20.38
N PHE A 311 -0.98 11.22 19.86
CA PHE A 311 -0.37 9.89 19.95
C PHE A 311 0.96 9.82 19.19
N LYS A 312 1.04 10.43 18.00
CA LYS A 312 2.28 10.51 17.22
C LYS A 312 3.34 11.35 17.93
N VAL A 313 2.95 12.50 18.46
CA VAL A 313 3.86 13.36 19.23
C VAL A 313 4.34 12.64 20.49
N ALA A 314 3.44 12.02 21.24
CA ALA A 314 3.80 11.24 22.42
C ALA A 314 4.75 10.09 22.06
N PHE A 315 4.50 9.35 20.98
CA PHE A 315 5.41 8.31 20.48
C PHE A 315 6.83 8.83 20.27
N LEU A 316 6.99 10.01 19.69
CA LEU A 316 8.30 10.56 19.36
C LEU A 316 9.07 11.10 20.59
N PHE A 317 8.38 11.57 21.64
CA PHE A 317 9.02 12.29 22.75
C PHE A 317 8.98 11.56 24.09
N LEU A 318 8.18 10.50 24.25
CA LEU A 318 8.24 9.67 25.45
C LEU A 318 9.59 8.96 25.54
N GLY A 319 10.14 8.89 26.75
CA GLY A 319 11.41 8.22 27.04
C GLY A 319 11.26 6.72 27.32
N GLU A 320 10.06 6.28 27.73
CA GLU A 320 9.80 4.89 28.07
C GLU A 320 9.31 4.13 26.83
N PRO A 321 10.01 3.06 26.39
CA PRO A 321 9.74 2.38 25.13
C PRO A 321 8.34 1.78 25.03
N THR A 322 7.82 1.18 26.10
CA THR A 322 6.51 0.53 26.11
C THR A 322 5.39 1.54 25.94
N LEU A 323 5.46 2.68 26.65
CA LEU A 323 4.49 3.76 26.49
C LEU A 323 4.55 4.38 25.10
N ALA A 324 5.73 4.54 24.53
CA ALA A 324 5.92 5.01 23.16
C ALA A 324 5.25 4.03 22.16
N LEU A 325 5.46 2.72 22.30
CA LEU A 325 4.84 1.70 21.45
C LEU A 325 3.30 1.64 21.61
N LEU A 326 2.77 1.84 22.80
CA LEU A 326 1.32 1.96 23.03
C LEU A 326 0.74 3.21 22.35
N CYS A 327 1.45 4.33 22.40
CA CYS A 327 1.08 5.52 21.62
C CYS A 327 1.14 5.26 20.12
N TYR A 328 2.16 4.54 19.65
CA TYR A 328 2.23 4.12 18.26
C TYR A 328 1.02 3.25 17.85
N ALA A 329 0.62 2.30 18.71
CA ALA A 329 -0.58 1.49 18.48
C ALA A 329 -1.85 2.35 18.39
N GLY A 330 -2.02 3.34 19.27
CA GLY A 330 -3.14 4.30 19.21
C GLY A 330 -3.15 5.11 17.91
N HIS A 331 -1.97 5.55 17.46
CA HIS A 331 -1.83 6.20 16.16
C HIS A 331 -2.22 5.28 15.00
N VAL A 332 -1.76 4.01 15.00
CA VAL A 332 -2.09 3.04 13.94
C VAL A 332 -3.60 2.78 13.88
N LEU A 333 -4.26 2.57 15.03
CA LEU A 333 -5.71 2.37 15.09
C LEU A 333 -6.47 3.49 14.38
N LEU A 334 -6.14 4.73 14.72
CA LEU A 334 -6.80 5.91 14.17
C LEU A 334 -6.42 6.14 12.70
N GLY A 335 -5.15 5.93 12.35
CA GLY A 335 -4.65 6.12 10.98
C GLY A 335 -5.31 5.23 9.94
N MET A 336 -5.81 4.05 10.32
CA MET A 336 -6.54 3.17 9.40
C MET A 336 -7.85 3.78 8.89
N ALA A 337 -8.39 4.79 9.56
CA ALA A 337 -9.64 5.46 9.16
C ALA A 337 -9.50 6.34 7.89
N TYR A 338 -8.30 6.45 7.32
CA TYR A 338 -8.08 7.22 6.09
C TYR A 338 -8.55 6.49 4.82
N SER A 339 -8.21 5.22 4.64
CA SER A 339 -8.25 4.58 3.33
C SER A 339 -9.68 4.37 2.80
N ALA A 340 -10.57 3.74 3.56
CA ALA A 340 -11.91 3.41 3.09
C ALA A 340 -12.73 4.65 2.64
N PRO A 341 -12.83 5.74 3.44
CA PRO A 341 -13.57 6.93 3.03
C PRO A 341 -12.99 7.63 1.82
N THR A 342 -11.65 7.73 1.71
CA THR A 342 -11.00 8.42 0.58
C THR A 342 -11.19 7.67 -0.73
N PHE A 343 -11.06 6.34 -0.73
CA PHE A 343 -11.37 5.52 -1.90
C PHE A 343 -12.84 5.61 -2.32
N ALA A 344 -13.76 5.55 -1.36
CA ALA A 344 -15.19 5.65 -1.64
C ALA A 344 -15.54 7.03 -2.20
N MET A 345 -15.00 8.11 -1.63
CA MET A 345 -15.18 9.47 -2.15
C MET A 345 -14.64 9.62 -3.58
N THR A 346 -13.44 9.08 -3.85
CA THR A 346 -12.83 9.15 -5.19
C THR A 346 -13.79 8.66 -6.28
N GLN A 347 -14.62 7.66 -5.97
CA GLN A 347 -15.61 7.12 -6.89
C GLN A 347 -16.94 7.86 -6.85
N ALA A 348 -17.32 8.41 -5.69
CA ALA A 348 -18.63 9.06 -5.49
C ALA A 348 -18.77 10.38 -6.24
N VAL A 349 -17.69 11.14 -6.40
CA VAL A 349 -17.72 12.50 -6.99
C VAL A 349 -17.52 12.53 -8.50
N VAL A 350 -17.37 11.36 -9.15
CA VAL A 350 -17.11 11.27 -10.59
C VAL A 350 -18.17 10.44 -11.31
N ARG A 351 -18.34 10.68 -12.62
CA ARG A 351 -19.21 9.85 -13.48
C ARG A 351 -18.80 8.39 -13.45
N VAL A 352 -19.76 7.48 -13.56
CA VAL A 352 -19.52 6.02 -13.56
C VAL A 352 -18.41 5.65 -14.57
N ARG A 353 -18.44 6.24 -15.77
CA ARG A 353 -17.45 6.02 -16.86
C ARG A 353 -16.03 6.52 -16.53
N ALA A 354 -15.84 7.34 -15.50
CA ALA A 354 -14.54 7.89 -15.08
C ALA A 354 -14.01 7.29 -13.78
N ARG A 355 -14.75 6.42 -13.09
CA ARG A 355 -14.40 5.88 -11.76
C ARG A 355 -13.07 5.15 -11.74
N SER A 356 -12.83 4.29 -12.72
CA SER A 356 -11.57 3.52 -12.81
C SER A 356 -10.38 4.45 -12.99
N LEU A 357 -10.49 5.48 -13.84
CA LEU A 357 -9.43 6.48 -14.01
C LEU A 357 -9.23 7.30 -12.72
N ALA A 358 -10.31 7.68 -12.03
CA ALA A 358 -10.22 8.45 -10.78
C ALA A 358 -9.45 7.67 -9.70
N VAL A 359 -9.74 6.38 -9.53
CA VAL A 359 -9.02 5.50 -8.60
C VAL A 359 -7.57 5.29 -9.04
N ALA A 360 -7.31 5.10 -10.33
CA ALA A 360 -5.95 4.92 -10.85
C ALA A 360 -5.09 6.17 -10.61
N VAL A 361 -5.63 7.37 -10.86
CA VAL A 361 -4.95 8.65 -10.59
C VAL A 361 -4.70 8.82 -9.09
N HIS A 362 -5.70 8.50 -8.24
CA HIS A 362 -5.54 8.57 -6.79
C HIS A 362 -4.39 7.67 -6.31
N LEU A 363 -4.38 6.41 -6.72
CA LEU A 363 -3.33 5.46 -6.36
C LEU A 363 -1.96 5.89 -6.88
N LEU A 364 -1.88 6.39 -8.13
CA LEU A 364 -0.65 6.90 -8.71
C LEU A 364 -0.09 8.06 -7.88
N MET A 365 -0.93 9.05 -7.55
CA MET A 365 -0.53 10.23 -6.77
C MET A 365 -0.07 9.84 -5.36
N VAL A 366 -0.84 9.00 -4.66
CA VAL A 366 -0.52 8.56 -3.30
C VAL A 366 0.76 7.72 -3.27
N ASN A 367 0.95 6.82 -4.24
CA ASN A 367 2.17 6.00 -4.26
C ASN A 367 3.39 6.81 -4.74
N LEU A 368 3.28 7.55 -5.83
CA LEU A 368 4.43 8.28 -6.37
C LEU A 368 4.90 9.40 -5.43
N ILE A 369 3.96 10.18 -4.88
CA ILE A 369 4.27 11.30 -3.98
C ILE A 369 4.50 10.77 -2.56
N GLY A 370 3.60 9.95 -2.04
CA GLY A 370 3.67 9.47 -0.66
C GLY A 370 4.86 8.53 -0.43
N LEU A 371 4.87 7.40 -1.13
CA LEU A 371 5.94 6.41 -1.00
C LEU A 371 7.26 6.90 -1.62
N GLY A 372 7.20 7.66 -2.73
CA GLY A 372 8.40 8.20 -3.36
C GLY A 372 9.08 9.29 -2.54
N LEU A 373 8.34 10.28 -2.03
CA LEU A 373 8.94 11.45 -1.35
C LEU A 373 8.95 11.32 0.18
N GLY A 374 8.00 10.61 0.79
CA GLY A 374 7.88 10.52 2.24
C GLY A 374 9.17 10.07 2.93
N PRO A 375 9.73 8.90 2.59
CA PRO A 375 10.99 8.43 3.15
C PRO A 375 12.16 9.37 2.88
N VAL A 376 12.23 9.97 1.69
CA VAL A 376 13.33 10.85 1.26
C VAL A 376 13.34 12.17 2.02
N ILE A 377 12.18 12.76 2.25
CA ILE A 377 12.07 14.02 3.03
C ILE A 377 12.63 13.80 4.45
N ILE A 378 12.19 12.73 5.12
CA ILE A 378 12.66 12.43 6.47
C ILE A 378 14.16 12.14 6.47
N SER A 379 14.65 11.33 5.55
CA SER A 379 16.06 10.96 5.48
C SER A 379 16.98 12.13 5.17
N GLY A 380 16.61 12.98 4.20
CA GLY A 380 17.39 14.17 3.87
C GLY A 380 17.45 15.16 5.03
N LEU A 381 16.34 15.34 5.75
CA LEU A 381 16.31 16.14 6.96
C LEU A 381 17.12 15.49 8.10
N ASN A 382 17.15 14.16 8.22
CA ASN A 382 17.99 13.45 9.17
C ASN A 382 19.48 13.76 8.96
N ASP A 383 19.97 13.57 7.72
CA ASP A 383 21.35 13.86 7.39
C ASP A 383 21.72 15.34 7.63
N TRP A 384 20.77 16.26 7.36
CA TRP A 384 20.97 17.69 7.58
C TRP A 384 20.99 18.08 9.06
N LEU A 385 20.16 17.47 9.90
CA LEU A 385 20.07 17.76 11.33
C LEU A 385 21.06 16.95 12.19
N HIS A 386 21.58 15.85 11.70
CA HIS A 386 22.47 14.93 12.42
C HIS A 386 23.71 15.62 13.02
N PRO A 387 24.41 16.55 12.32
CA PRO A 387 25.56 17.24 12.90
C PRO A 387 25.23 18.03 14.17
N THR A 388 23.99 18.49 14.32
CA THR A 388 23.54 19.31 15.47
C THR A 388 22.92 18.47 16.58
N TYR A 389 22.13 17.46 16.25
CA TYR A 389 21.30 16.70 17.19
C TYR A 389 21.69 15.22 17.33
N GLY A 390 22.69 14.74 16.56
CA GLY A 390 23.06 13.32 16.56
C GLY A 390 21.84 12.44 16.24
N ASP A 391 21.75 11.30 16.90
CA ASP A 391 20.63 10.36 16.72
C ASP A 391 19.26 10.93 17.07
N ALA A 392 19.20 11.98 17.91
CA ALA A 392 17.96 12.66 18.24
C ALA A 392 17.34 13.42 17.04
N ALA A 393 18.10 13.67 15.98
CA ALA A 393 17.60 14.29 14.76
C ALA A 393 16.35 13.60 14.22
N ILE A 394 16.28 12.27 14.30
CA ILE A 394 15.16 11.46 13.82
C ILE A 394 13.82 11.83 14.51
N ARG A 395 13.82 12.30 15.77
CA ARG A 395 12.60 12.76 16.46
C ARG A 395 12.00 13.96 15.74
N TYR A 396 12.84 14.93 15.43
CA TYR A 396 12.43 16.21 14.83
C TYR A 396 12.02 16.03 13.36
N THR A 397 12.71 15.16 12.63
CA THR A 397 12.38 14.89 11.22
C THR A 397 11.09 14.10 11.08
N MET A 398 10.83 13.12 11.96
CA MET A 398 9.55 12.44 12.02
C MET A 398 8.42 13.39 12.48
N LEU A 399 8.70 14.39 13.31
CA LEU A 399 7.73 15.44 13.67
C LEU A 399 7.29 16.25 12.43
N VAL A 400 8.19 16.49 11.46
CA VAL A 400 7.82 17.12 10.19
C VAL A 400 6.76 16.30 9.45
N ALA A 401 6.89 14.96 9.45
CA ALA A 401 5.85 14.09 8.87
C ALA A 401 4.51 14.20 9.64
N VAL A 402 4.55 14.30 10.97
CA VAL A 402 3.34 14.55 11.77
C VAL A 402 2.68 15.87 11.39
N LEU A 403 3.46 16.94 11.24
CA LEU A 403 2.96 18.26 10.81
C LEU A 403 2.38 18.22 9.38
N THR A 404 3.02 17.46 8.47
CA THR A 404 2.52 17.24 7.10
C THR A 404 1.16 16.55 7.11
N ASN A 405 0.98 15.53 7.97
CA ASN A 405 -0.32 14.89 8.14
C ASN A 405 -1.39 15.84 8.72
N THR A 406 -0.99 16.69 9.66
CA THR A 406 -1.90 17.70 10.23
C THR A 406 -2.29 18.75 9.19
N ALA A 407 -1.36 19.15 8.31
CA ALA A 407 -1.65 20.04 7.18
C ALA A 407 -2.66 19.43 6.19
N ALA A 408 -2.68 18.10 6.01
CA ALA A 408 -3.66 17.41 5.16
C ALA A 408 -5.11 17.68 5.61
N VAL A 409 -5.34 17.91 6.90
CA VAL A 409 -6.65 18.22 7.49
C VAL A 409 -7.28 19.45 6.84
N VAL A 410 -6.49 20.48 6.55
CA VAL A 410 -6.96 21.71 5.89
C VAL A 410 -7.57 21.38 4.54
N PHE A 411 -6.90 20.55 3.75
CA PHE A 411 -7.36 20.15 2.42
C PHE A 411 -8.62 19.29 2.48
N TYR A 412 -8.73 18.41 3.47
CA TYR A 412 -9.96 17.61 3.67
C TYR A 412 -11.16 18.51 4.04
N PHE A 413 -10.96 19.51 4.88
CA PHE A 413 -12.04 20.45 5.21
C PHE A 413 -12.42 21.35 4.02
N ILE A 414 -11.44 21.77 3.21
CA ILE A 414 -11.72 22.51 1.96
C ILE A 414 -12.53 21.63 0.99
N ALA A 415 -12.10 20.38 0.79
CA ALA A 415 -12.83 19.42 -0.05
C ALA A 415 -14.25 19.17 0.45
N ALA A 416 -14.46 19.08 1.78
CA ALA A 416 -15.76 18.87 2.38
C ALA A 416 -16.77 20.02 2.09
N ARG A 417 -16.28 21.23 1.78
CA ARG A 417 -17.17 22.36 1.42
C ARG A 417 -17.84 22.17 0.06
N THR A 418 -17.21 21.42 -0.85
CA THR A 418 -17.68 21.29 -2.24
C THR A 418 -18.22 19.89 -2.56
N VAL A 419 -17.97 18.88 -1.73
CA VAL A 419 -18.28 17.47 -2.02
C VAL A 419 -19.75 17.20 -2.33
N ARG A 420 -20.68 17.84 -1.61
CA ARG A 420 -22.13 17.69 -1.86
C ARG A 420 -22.52 18.17 -3.25
N ARG A 421 -22.07 19.38 -3.60
CA ARG A 421 -22.30 19.97 -4.91
C ARG A 421 -21.68 19.13 -6.02
N ASP A 422 -20.45 18.66 -5.83
CA ASP A 422 -19.74 17.88 -6.82
C ASP A 422 -20.41 16.50 -7.05
N ILE A 423 -21.00 15.89 -6.00
CA ILE A 423 -21.81 14.66 -6.13
C ILE A 423 -23.12 14.95 -6.89
N GLU A 424 -23.82 16.04 -6.58
CA GLU A 424 -25.07 16.42 -7.25
C GLU A 424 -24.83 16.77 -8.74
N GLN A 425 -23.69 17.38 -9.06
CA GLN A 425 -23.33 17.82 -10.41
C GLN A 425 -22.49 16.81 -11.21
N ARG A 426 -22.18 15.64 -10.66
CA ARG A 426 -21.27 14.68 -11.30
C ARG A 426 -21.74 14.19 -12.67
N ASP A 427 -23.05 14.11 -12.89
CA ASP A 427 -23.67 13.58 -14.11
C ASP A 427 -24.07 14.69 -15.10
N LEU A 428 -23.93 15.96 -14.69
CA LEU A 428 -24.08 17.14 -15.55
C LEU A 428 -22.79 17.42 -16.34
#